data_5268642abe37caedc9e7e5d74c4dc17f
#
_entry.id   5268642abe37caedc9e7e5d74c4dc17f
#
_cell.length_a   1.000
_cell.length_b   1.000
_cell.length_c   1.000
_cell.angle_alpha   90.00
_cell.angle_beta   90.00
_cell.angle_gamma   90.00
#
_symmetry.space_group_name_H-M   'P 1'
#
loop_
_entity.id
_entity.type
_entity.pdbx_description
1 polymer ?
#
loop_
_entity_poly.entity_id
_entity_poly.type
_entity_poly.pdbx_seq_one_letter_code
_entity_poly.pdbx_strand_id
1 'polypeptide(L)'
;MGSMMYNWPGRDVHVAVITDGGRVLGLGDLGANGMAITIGKLALYSAAGGIAPHRVLPIMFDAGTNNSAIRKDPFYLGQSHPRLEGDAYYKLLDELMFSLTNRFPNIFIQFEDFSSDRAMDVLNRYRYKTLCFNDDIQGTGAVAVAGILSALEAQGKPADALKDQKFVIAGSGSAGLGVVNALVESMMVGQGVTEEEARRHFWVADVDGVLGAARTGGRAPPLTEAQLAFARDDETVGMSIEEVVGHVKPSVLIGLSTVPGLFNENVVRQMGEANERPIIFPLSNPTSSAECKAEDAYAWTDGRCIFGSGSPFDPVEHNGKTLTPSQVNNMFIFPGLGLGATLCGAKHISQGIVYATSLALAGSLTAEERAGGQIFPSVHRIRDISHAVAIAVIRQAASEGIANRKRLGDVDLDDDEEIATWVSSKMYDPVYVQVSSRVQANK
;
A
#
# COMPACT_ATOMS: atom_id res chain seq x y z
N MET A 1 29.18 6.44 3.43
CA MET A 1 28.05 6.84 2.55
C MET A 1 27.92 8.34 2.37
N GLY A 2 28.24 9.19 3.37
CA GLY A 2 28.07 10.64 3.26
C GLY A 2 28.65 11.27 2.00
N SER A 3 29.92 10.96 1.65
CA SER A 3 30.55 11.46 0.43
C SER A 3 29.87 11.01 -0.86
N MET A 4 29.25 9.83 -0.89
CA MET A 4 28.54 9.31 -2.07
C MET A 4 27.29 10.14 -2.38
N MET A 5 26.60 10.65 -1.33
CA MET A 5 25.41 11.50 -1.53
C MET A 5 25.74 12.81 -2.25
N TYR A 6 26.97 13.29 -2.17
CA TYR A 6 27.41 14.49 -2.87
C TYR A 6 27.78 14.24 -4.33
N ASN A 7 27.90 12.97 -4.76
CA ASN A 7 28.08 12.61 -6.17
C ASN A 7 26.78 12.80 -6.97
N TRP A 8 25.61 12.83 -6.29
CA TRP A 8 24.36 13.12 -6.96
C TRP A 8 24.30 14.62 -7.32
N PRO A 9 24.13 14.98 -8.62
CA PRO A 9 24.23 16.36 -9.04
C PRO A 9 23.05 17.23 -8.59
N GLY A 10 21.87 16.61 -8.35
CA GLY A 10 20.68 17.32 -7.88
C GLY A 10 20.83 17.78 -6.44
N ARG A 11 20.46 19.02 -6.16
CA ARG A 11 20.47 19.58 -4.79
C ARG A 11 19.08 19.64 -4.17
N ASP A 12 18.05 19.55 -4.96
CA ASP A 12 16.63 19.68 -4.58
C ASP A 12 15.92 18.35 -4.84
N VAL A 13 16.26 17.33 -4.03
CA VAL A 13 15.60 16.02 -4.08
C VAL A 13 14.45 16.01 -3.07
N HIS A 14 13.26 15.68 -3.54
CA HIS A 14 12.03 15.64 -2.75
C HIS A 14 11.65 14.23 -2.32
N VAL A 15 11.87 13.24 -3.20
CA VAL A 15 11.48 11.84 -2.96
C VAL A 15 12.65 10.92 -3.25
N ALA A 16 12.95 10.01 -2.34
CA ALA A 16 13.77 8.85 -2.61
C ALA A 16 12.97 7.57 -2.40
N VAL A 17 13.18 6.60 -3.29
CA VAL A 17 12.71 5.22 -3.09
C VAL A 17 13.92 4.35 -2.85
N ILE A 18 13.90 3.60 -1.74
CA ILE A 18 15.00 2.75 -1.30
C ILE A 18 14.50 1.31 -1.31
N THR A 19 15.30 0.41 -1.92
CA THR A 19 15.11 -1.04 -1.81
C THR A 19 16.43 -1.70 -1.40
N ASP A 20 16.35 -2.84 -0.68
CA ASP A 20 17.49 -3.75 -0.52
C ASP A 20 17.40 -4.95 -1.48
N GLY A 21 16.36 -4.97 -2.33
CA GLY A 21 16.11 -6.05 -3.29
C GLY A 21 15.84 -7.41 -2.65
N GLY A 22 15.52 -7.44 -1.36
CA GLY A 22 15.41 -8.68 -0.57
C GLY A 22 14.18 -9.51 -0.89
N ARG A 23 13.09 -8.85 -1.36
CA ARG A 23 11.84 -9.54 -1.73
C ARG A 23 11.08 -8.78 -2.81
N VAL A 24 11.52 -8.93 -4.04
CA VAL A 24 10.86 -8.34 -5.20
C VAL A 24 9.68 -9.22 -5.62
N LEU A 25 8.47 -8.92 -5.14
CA LEU A 25 7.20 -9.61 -5.46
C LEU A 25 7.39 -11.12 -5.66
N GLY A 26 6.87 -11.72 -6.72
CA GLY A 26 7.01 -13.14 -7.04
C GLY A 26 8.42 -13.60 -7.47
N LEU A 27 9.41 -12.69 -7.54
CA LEU A 27 10.78 -13.00 -8.00
C LEU A 27 11.74 -13.31 -6.85
N GLY A 28 11.41 -12.92 -5.62
CA GLY A 28 12.25 -13.16 -4.43
C GLY A 28 13.43 -12.19 -4.31
N ASP A 29 14.55 -12.68 -3.74
CA ASP A 29 15.76 -11.88 -3.53
C ASP A 29 16.50 -11.67 -4.84
N LEU A 30 16.51 -10.45 -5.36
CA LEU A 30 17.21 -10.01 -6.56
C LEU A 30 18.52 -9.25 -6.26
N GLY A 31 18.79 -8.95 -4.98
CA GLY A 31 19.92 -8.11 -4.60
C GLY A 31 19.95 -6.79 -5.38
N ALA A 32 21.11 -6.38 -5.88
CA ALA A 32 21.27 -5.12 -6.62
C ALA A 32 20.42 -5.02 -7.90
N ASN A 33 20.00 -6.17 -8.48
CA ASN A 33 19.09 -6.17 -9.64
C ASN A 33 17.70 -5.63 -9.31
N GLY A 34 17.35 -5.49 -8.01
CA GLY A 34 16.15 -4.83 -7.54
C GLY A 34 16.07 -3.31 -7.83
N MET A 35 17.15 -2.69 -8.30
CA MET A 35 17.18 -1.27 -8.64
C MET A 35 16.08 -0.83 -9.60
N ALA A 36 15.65 -1.70 -10.51
CA ALA A 36 14.57 -1.41 -11.47
C ALA A 36 13.23 -1.05 -10.77
N ILE A 37 12.99 -1.60 -9.57
CA ILE A 37 11.78 -1.33 -8.78
C ILE A 37 11.74 0.13 -8.32
N THR A 38 12.85 0.66 -7.77
CA THR A 38 12.91 2.04 -7.32
C THR A 38 12.72 3.02 -8.46
N ILE A 39 13.29 2.72 -9.64
CA ILE A 39 13.12 3.52 -10.86
C ILE A 39 11.65 3.51 -11.30
N GLY A 40 11.00 2.35 -11.32
CA GLY A 40 9.58 2.20 -11.68
C GLY A 40 8.66 2.99 -10.74
N LYS A 41 8.87 2.89 -9.42
CA LYS A 41 8.11 3.66 -8.43
C LYS A 41 8.29 5.16 -8.62
N LEU A 42 9.50 5.64 -8.84
CA LEU A 42 9.78 7.06 -9.07
C LEU A 42 9.20 7.58 -10.39
N ALA A 43 9.13 6.74 -11.42
CA ALA A 43 8.41 7.09 -12.65
C ALA A 43 6.92 7.37 -12.37
N LEU A 44 6.28 6.60 -11.47
CA LEU A 44 4.90 6.85 -11.04
C LEU A 44 4.79 8.12 -10.17
N TYR A 45 5.76 8.43 -9.32
CA TYR A 45 5.80 9.72 -8.61
C TYR A 45 5.82 10.89 -9.59
N SER A 46 6.52 10.75 -10.72
CA SER A 46 6.55 11.80 -11.74
C SER A 46 5.29 11.85 -12.58
N ALA A 47 4.82 10.71 -13.09
CA ALA A 47 3.67 10.64 -13.99
C ALA A 47 2.35 10.93 -13.27
N ALA A 48 2.12 10.28 -12.12
CA ALA A 48 0.88 10.40 -11.36
C ALA A 48 0.95 11.51 -10.30
N GLY A 49 2.03 11.55 -9.50
CA GLY A 49 2.19 12.52 -8.43
C GLY A 49 2.66 13.91 -8.88
N GLY A 50 3.08 14.06 -10.15
CA GLY A 50 3.56 15.36 -10.64
C GLY A 50 4.82 15.85 -9.94
N ILE A 51 5.69 14.96 -9.46
CA ILE A 51 7.00 15.31 -8.91
C ILE A 51 8.02 15.33 -10.05
N ALA A 52 8.69 16.47 -10.23
CA ALA A 52 9.61 16.63 -11.36
C ALA A 52 10.73 15.57 -11.37
N PRO A 53 11.08 14.96 -12.52
CA PRO A 53 12.05 13.87 -12.60
C PRO A 53 13.43 14.18 -11.99
N HIS A 54 13.86 15.44 -11.99
CA HIS A 54 15.12 15.86 -11.36
C HIS A 54 15.06 15.96 -9.83
N ARG A 55 13.88 15.80 -9.23
CA ARG A 55 13.62 15.84 -7.78
C ARG A 55 13.41 14.47 -7.15
N VAL A 56 13.64 13.41 -7.90
CA VAL A 56 13.49 12.04 -7.42
C VAL A 56 14.83 11.31 -7.43
N LEU A 57 15.05 10.40 -6.48
CA LEU A 57 16.32 9.69 -6.30
C LEU A 57 16.09 8.20 -6.08
N PRO A 58 16.39 7.33 -7.06
CA PRO A 58 16.37 5.89 -6.86
C PRO A 58 17.61 5.43 -6.08
N ILE A 59 17.40 4.58 -5.07
CA ILE A 59 18.48 4.07 -4.23
C ILE A 59 18.39 2.56 -4.12
N MET A 60 19.49 1.88 -4.48
CA MET A 60 19.72 0.50 -4.16
C MET A 60 20.62 0.42 -2.92
N PHE A 61 20.06 -0.09 -1.82
CA PHE A 61 20.81 -0.39 -0.60
C PHE A 61 21.38 -1.80 -0.71
N ASP A 62 22.55 -1.91 -1.32
CA ASP A 62 23.20 -3.18 -1.55
C ASP A 62 23.95 -3.67 -0.30
N ALA A 63 23.24 -4.41 0.54
CA ALA A 63 23.79 -5.10 1.71
C ALA A 63 24.12 -6.57 1.44
N GLY A 64 24.28 -6.98 0.18
CA GLY A 64 24.44 -8.36 -0.25
C GLY A 64 23.11 -9.04 -0.60
N THR A 65 23.19 -10.30 -1.03
CA THR A 65 22.00 -11.10 -1.40
C THR A 65 22.12 -12.53 -0.89
N ASN A 66 20.99 -13.12 -0.44
CA ASN A 66 20.92 -14.54 -0.06
C ASN A 66 20.67 -15.46 -1.28
N ASN A 67 20.40 -14.91 -2.46
CA ASN A 67 20.25 -15.67 -3.69
C ASN A 67 21.61 -16.18 -4.20
N SER A 68 21.88 -17.46 -3.97
CA SER A 68 23.16 -18.09 -4.33
C SER A 68 23.41 -18.17 -5.85
N ALA A 69 22.34 -18.17 -6.66
CA ALA A 69 22.49 -18.17 -8.12
C ALA A 69 23.00 -16.81 -8.61
N ILE A 70 22.42 -15.72 -8.11
CA ILE A 70 22.85 -14.35 -8.42
C ILE A 70 24.29 -14.11 -7.96
N ARG A 71 24.65 -14.55 -6.75
CA ARG A 71 26.04 -14.40 -6.25
C ARG A 71 27.10 -15.10 -7.09
N LYS A 72 26.73 -16.16 -7.81
CA LYS A 72 27.63 -16.94 -8.69
C LYS A 72 27.65 -16.41 -10.12
N ASP A 73 26.74 -15.52 -10.47
CA ASP A 73 26.71 -14.94 -11.82
C ASP A 73 27.90 -13.97 -11.99
N PRO A 74 28.78 -14.20 -12.96
CA PRO A 74 29.94 -13.33 -13.21
C PRO A 74 29.54 -11.92 -13.68
N PHE A 75 28.32 -11.74 -14.13
CA PHE A 75 27.76 -10.43 -14.56
C PHE A 75 26.99 -9.69 -13.47
N TYR A 76 26.88 -10.26 -12.26
CA TYR A 76 26.22 -9.59 -11.16
C TYR A 76 27.04 -8.38 -10.70
N LEU A 77 26.41 -7.19 -10.71
CA LEU A 77 27.07 -5.93 -10.38
C LEU A 77 27.03 -5.57 -8.88
N GLY A 78 26.28 -6.32 -8.09
CA GLY A 78 26.15 -6.10 -6.65
C GLY A 78 27.19 -6.81 -5.81
N GLN A 79 27.06 -6.69 -4.49
CA GLN A 79 27.94 -7.35 -3.52
C GLN A 79 27.74 -8.87 -3.53
N SER A 80 28.80 -9.63 -3.83
CA SER A 80 28.76 -11.08 -4.00
C SER A 80 28.86 -11.86 -2.67
N HIS A 81 28.44 -11.29 -1.55
CA HIS A 81 28.36 -11.95 -0.25
C HIS A 81 26.93 -12.15 0.22
N PRO A 82 26.65 -13.04 1.20
CA PRO A 82 25.36 -13.15 1.83
C PRO A 82 24.91 -11.79 2.39
N ARG A 83 23.60 -11.54 2.37
CA ARG A 83 23.05 -10.31 2.92
C ARG A 83 23.47 -10.15 4.38
N LEU A 84 23.90 -8.94 4.72
CA LEU A 84 24.24 -8.59 6.11
C LEU A 84 23.03 -8.82 7.02
N GLU A 85 23.29 -9.20 8.26
CA GLU A 85 22.26 -9.49 9.25
C GLU A 85 22.52 -8.71 10.54
N GLY A 86 21.46 -8.58 11.37
CA GLY A 86 21.53 -7.97 12.68
C GLY A 86 22.12 -6.56 12.68
N ASP A 87 22.94 -6.29 13.65
CA ASP A 87 23.55 -4.95 13.87
C ASP A 87 24.34 -4.42 12.68
N ALA A 88 24.99 -5.30 11.91
CA ALA A 88 25.81 -4.87 10.77
C ALA A 88 24.92 -4.27 9.65
N TYR A 89 23.77 -4.89 9.39
CA TYR A 89 22.77 -4.41 8.44
C TYR A 89 22.20 -3.05 8.88
N TYR A 90 21.75 -2.95 10.14
CA TYR A 90 21.09 -1.73 10.62
C TYR A 90 22.08 -0.57 10.79
N LYS A 91 23.33 -0.80 11.17
CA LYS A 91 24.37 0.26 11.19
C LYS A 91 24.62 0.84 9.79
N LEU A 92 24.66 -0.02 8.78
CA LEU A 92 24.85 0.43 7.40
C LEU A 92 23.62 1.22 6.90
N LEU A 93 22.40 0.77 7.24
CA LEU A 93 21.17 1.48 6.91
C LEU A 93 21.05 2.82 7.66
N ASP A 94 21.44 2.87 8.96
CA ASP A 94 21.48 4.12 9.72
C ASP A 94 22.44 5.14 9.08
N GLU A 95 23.60 4.70 8.59
CA GLU A 95 24.54 5.59 7.89
C GLU A 95 23.93 6.13 6.59
N LEU A 96 23.19 5.31 5.83
CA LEU A 96 22.48 5.74 4.64
C LEU A 96 21.42 6.80 4.98
N MET A 97 20.54 6.50 5.94
CA MET A 97 19.46 7.39 6.37
C MET A 97 19.99 8.73 6.89
N PHE A 98 21.02 8.69 7.73
CA PHE A 98 21.70 9.90 8.21
C PHE A 98 22.31 10.73 7.06
N SER A 99 22.97 10.07 6.12
CA SER A 99 23.60 10.75 4.98
C SER A 99 22.56 11.39 4.04
N LEU A 100 21.44 10.71 3.80
CA LEU A 100 20.33 11.23 3.00
C LEU A 100 19.66 12.44 3.65
N THR A 101 19.31 12.33 4.92
CA THR A 101 18.61 13.42 5.63
C THR A 101 19.52 14.64 5.87
N ASN A 102 20.81 14.46 6.02
CA ASN A 102 21.77 15.57 6.07
C ASN A 102 21.93 16.26 4.72
N ARG A 103 21.96 15.49 3.63
CA ARG A 103 22.12 16.05 2.27
C ARG A 103 20.83 16.68 1.78
N PHE A 104 19.68 16.09 2.11
CA PHE A 104 18.35 16.49 1.68
C PHE A 104 17.40 16.55 2.89
N PRO A 105 17.43 17.62 3.70
CA PRO A 105 16.72 17.69 5.00
C PRO A 105 15.19 17.53 4.92
N ASN A 106 14.62 17.73 3.73
CA ASN A 106 13.17 17.70 3.51
C ASN A 106 12.72 16.53 2.63
N ILE A 107 13.58 15.53 2.49
CA ILE A 107 13.31 14.37 1.64
C ILE A 107 12.21 13.50 2.24
N PHE A 108 11.29 13.07 1.39
CA PHE A 108 10.38 11.97 1.67
C PHE A 108 11.04 10.66 1.22
N ILE A 109 11.07 9.66 2.09
CA ILE A 109 11.74 8.38 1.85
C ILE A 109 10.70 7.27 1.81
N GLN A 110 10.61 6.57 0.68
CA GLN A 110 9.81 5.35 0.55
C GLN A 110 10.70 4.12 0.63
N PHE A 111 10.38 3.19 1.52
CA PHE A 111 10.94 1.84 1.54
C PHE A 111 10.09 0.92 0.66
N GLU A 112 10.77 0.06 -0.12
CA GLU A 112 10.16 -0.81 -1.11
C GLU A 112 10.87 -2.15 -1.20
N ASP A 113 10.13 -3.26 -1.28
CA ASP A 113 10.64 -4.62 -1.51
C ASP A 113 11.74 -5.07 -0.52
N PHE A 114 11.65 -4.64 0.72
CA PHE A 114 12.42 -5.21 1.82
C PHE A 114 11.88 -6.59 2.20
N SER A 115 12.76 -7.50 2.63
CA SER A 115 12.30 -8.82 3.07
C SER A 115 11.32 -8.73 4.26
N SER A 116 10.36 -9.66 4.32
CA SER A 116 9.25 -9.60 5.28
C SER A 116 9.68 -9.60 6.74
N ASP A 117 10.82 -10.22 7.05
CA ASP A 117 11.44 -10.25 8.38
C ASP A 117 12.02 -8.90 8.80
N ARG A 118 12.25 -7.97 7.86
CA ARG A 118 12.90 -6.68 8.11
C ARG A 118 12.02 -5.46 7.84
N ALA A 119 11.06 -5.59 6.93
CA ALA A 119 10.26 -4.46 6.46
C ALA A 119 9.61 -3.68 7.61
N MET A 120 9.01 -4.39 8.57
CA MET A 120 8.36 -3.78 9.74
C MET A 120 9.38 -3.15 10.69
N ASP A 121 10.51 -3.81 10.94
CA ASP A 121 11.58 -3.30 11.81
C ASP A 121 12.21 -2.02 11.22
N VAL A 122 12.44 -2.00 9.91
CA VAL A 122 12.92 -0.81 9.19
C VAL A 122 11.92 0.33 9.33
N LEU A 123 10.63 0.07 9.08
CA LEU A 123 9.59 1.09 9.23
C LEU A 123 9.54 1.62 10.67
N ASN A 124 9.49 0.75 11.67
CA ASN A 124 9.41 1.14 13.09
C ASN A 124 10.65 1.91 13.56
N ARG A 125 11.83 1.60 13.00
CA ARG A 125 13.09 2.27 13.34
C ARG A 125 13.09 3.74 12.93
N TYR A 126 12.42 4.11 11.83
CA TYR A 126 12.52 5.45 11.24
C TYR A 126 11.21 6.24 11.20
N ARG A 127 10.03 5.60 11.29
CA ARG A 127 8.71 6.23 11.03
C ARG A 127 8.41 7.51 11.81
N TYR A 128 9.01 7.71 12.99
CA TYR A 128 8.84 8.92 13.79
C TYR A 128 10.09 9.80 13.87
N LYS A 129 11.18 9.39 13.23
CA LYS A 129 12.46 10.11 13.20
C LYS A 129 12.70 10.85 11.89
N THR A 130 12.11 10.34 10.82
CA THR A 130 12.32 10.80 9.46
C THR A 130 10.99 10.74 8.72
N LEU A 131 10.76 11.66 7.80
CA LEU A 131 9.59 11.57 6.93
C LEU A 131 9.76 10.36 5.98
N CYS A 132 9.22 9.23 6.38
CA CYS A 132 9.31 7.98 5.64
C CYS A 132 8.00 7.19 5.63
N PHE A 133 7.91 6.28 4.68
CA PHE A 133 6.75 5.46 4.37
C PHE A 133 7.22 4.10 3.84
N ASN A 134 6.53 3.03 4.15
CA ASN A 134 6.74 1.73 3.52
C ASN A 134 5.51 1.37 2.69
N ASP A 135 5.69 1.24 1.37
CA ASP A 135 4.58 1.01 0.45
C ASP A 135 4.01 -0.40 0.54
N ASP A 136 4.85 -1.41 0.77
CA ASP A 136 4.40 -2.80 0.91
C ASP A 136 3.51 -3.01 2.15
N ILE A 137 3.71 -2.20 3.20
CA ILE A 137 2.97 -2.27 4.46
C ILE A 137 1.85 -1.24 4.48
N GLN A 138 2.21 0.06 4.47
CA GLN A 138 1.27 1.16 4.65
C GLN A 138 0.47 1.45 3.38
N GLY A 139 1.11 1.36 2.19
CA GLY A 139 0.43 1.55 0.91
C GLY A 139 -0.55 0.42 0.61
N THR A 140 -0.11 -0.82 0.81
CA THR A 140 -0.98 -2.01 0.65
C THR A 140 -2.15 -1.98 1.63
N GLY A 141 -1.89 -1.59 2.88
CA GLY A 141 -2.94 -1.39 3.86
C GLY A 141 -3.95 -0.31 3.43
N ALA A 142 -3.45 0.86 3.05
CA ALA A 142 -4.29 1.99 2.66
C ALA A 142 -5.17 1.69 1.43
N VAL A 143 -4.61 1.05 0.40
CA VAL A 143 -5.38 0.69 -0.79
C VAL A 143 -6.41 -0.39 -0.50
N ALA A 144 -6.12 -1.37 0.38
CA ALA A 144 -7.09 -2.37 0.80
C ALA A 144 -8.25 -1.74 1.58
N VAL A 145 -7.95 -0.84 2.52
CA VAL A 145 -8.97 -0.06 3.25
C VAL A 145 -9.86 0.72 2.28
N ALA A 146 -9.28 1.45 1.32
CA ALA A 146 -10.03 2.20 0.32
C ALA A 146 -10.98 1.29 -0.47
N GLY A 147 -10.50 0.12 -0.94
CA GLY A 147 -11.32 -0.85 -1.65
C GLY A 147 -12.49 -1.38 -0.82
N ILE A 148 -12.28 -1.64 0.47
CA ILE A 148 -13.34 -2.08 1.38
C ILE A 148 -14.37 -0.96 1.62
N LEU A 149 -13.91 0.28 1.83
CA LEU A 149 -14.81 1.44 1.98
C LEU A 149 -15.68 1.64 0.73
N SER A 150 -15.09 1.56 -0.47
CA SER A 150 -15.83 1.59 -1.73
C SER A 150 -16.78 0.41 -1.90
N ALA A 151 -16.39 -0.79 -1.43
CA ALA A 151 -17.26 -1.97 -1.45
C ALA A 151 -18.44 -1.83 -0.50
N LEU A 152 -18.25 -1.24 0.68
CA LEU A 152 -19.34 -0.93 1.62
C LEU A 152 -20.30 0.10 1.01
N GLU A 153 -19.78 1.14 0.38
CA GLU A 153 -20.61 2.12 -0.34
C GLU A 153 -21.42 1.44 -1.47
N ALA A 154 -20.80 0.53 -2.25
CA ALA A 154 -21.47 -0.26 -3.27
C ALA A 154 -22.57 -1.19 -2.70
N GLN A 155 -22.46 -1.59 -1.42
CA GLN A 155 -23.52 -2.30 -0.68
C GLN A 155 -24.59 -1.35 -0.10
N GLY A 156 -24.47 -0.03 -0.28
CA GLY A 156 -25.33 0.98 0.32
C GLY A 156 -25.08 1.22 1.82
N LYS A 157 -23.91 0.83 2.31
CA LYS A 157 -23.50 0.99 3.70
C LYS A 157 -22.56 2.21 3.83
N PRO A 158 -22.64 2.96 4.95
CA PRO A 158 -21.73 4.06 5.22
C PRO A 158 -20.31 3.55 5.61
N ALA A 159 -19.32 4.43 5.56
CA ALA A 159 -17.93 4.09 5.88
C ALA A 159 -17.74 3.61 7.33
N ASP A 160 -18.56 4.07 8.26
CA ASP A 160 -18.52 3.65 9.67
C ASP A 160 -19.03 2.22 9.90
N ALA A 161 -19.68 1.60 8.91
CA ALA A 161 -19.99 0.17 8.91
C ALA A 161 -18.74 -0.74 8.79
N LEU A 162 -17.56 -0.18 8.62
CA LEU A 162 -16.30 -0.94 8.61
C LEU A 162 -16.11 -1.74 9.91
N LYS A 163 -16.43 -1.16 11.06
CA LYS A 163 -16.35 -1.81 12.39
C LYS A 163 -17.32 -2.98 12.58
N ASP A 164 -18.35 -3.10 11.74
CA ASP A 164 -19.35 -4.16 11.84
C ASP A 164 -19.02 -5.36 10.94
N GLN A 165 -17.95 -5.26 10.13
CA GLN A 165 -17.56 -6.32 9.22
C GLN A 165 -16.75 -7.41 9.93
N LYS A 166 -16.90 -8.66 9.46
CA LYS A 166 -16.07 -9.79 9.87
C LYS A 166 -15.11 -10.12 8.74
N PHE A 167 -13.84 -10.28 9.07
CA PHE A 167 -12.75 -10.45 8.11
C PHE A 167 -12.08 -11.81 8.28
N VAL A 168 -11.99 -12.59 7.22
CA VAL A 168 -11.09 -13.74 7.14
C VAL A 168 -9.92 -13.38 6.23
N ILE A 169 -8.72 -13.54 6.76
CA ILE A 169 -7.47 -13.16 6.09
C ILE A 169 -6.63 -14.41 5.86
N ALA A 170 -6.40 -14.77 4.61
CA ALA A 170 -5.51 -15.85 4.22
C ALA A 170 -4.10 -15.31 3.97
N GLY A 171 -3.21 -15.54 4.91
CA GLY A 171 -1.82 -15.09 4.88
C GLY A 171 -1.46 -14.17 6.06
N SER A 172 -0.54 -14.62 6.89
CA SER A 172 -0.05 -13.92 8.09
C SER A 172 1.36 -13.34 7.94
N GLY A 173 1.81 -13.15 6.69
CA GLY A 173 3.07 -12.47 6.36
C GLY A 173 2.97 -10.95 6.52
N SER A 174 4.06 -10.23 6.19
CA SER A 174 4.11 -8.75 6.34
C SER A 174 2.98 -8.03 5.60
N ALA A 175 2.63 -8.45 4.38
CA ALA A 175 1.53 -7.86 3.62
C ALA A 175 0.17 -8.13 4.28
N GLY A 176 -0.10 -9.38 4.72
CA GLY A 176 -1.33 -9.74 5.41
C GLY A 176 -1.51 -8.98 6.72
N LEU A 177 -0.48 -8.97 7.56
CA LEU A 177 -0.50 -8.21 8.82
C LEU A 177 -0.55 -6.69 8.57
N GLY A 178 0.08 -6.20 7.51
CA GLY A 178 -0.01 -4.79 7.09
C GLY A 178 -1.44 -4.37 6.78
N VAL A 179 -2.17 -5.19 6.00
CA VAL A 179 -3.59 -4.94 5.68
C VAL A 179 -4.46 -5.01 6.93
N VAL A 180 -4.27 -6.04 7.77
CA VAL A 180 -5.07 -6.19 9.01
C VAL A 180 -4.81 -5.01 9.96
N ASN A 181 -3.56 -4.63 10.18
CA ASN A 181 -3.23 -3.48 11.02
C ASN A 181 -3.81 -2.18 10.46
N ALA A 182 -3.77 -1.96 9.15
CA ALA A 182 -4.36 -0.78 8.54
C ALA A 182 -5.89 -0.72 8.72
N LEU A 183 -6.57 -1.87 8.65
CA LEU A 183 -8.01 -1.96 8.93
C LEU A 183 -8.32 -1.69 10.40
N VAL A 184 -7.55 -2.28 11.33
CA VAL A 184 -7.66 -2.01 12.78
C VAL A 184 -7.45 -0.51 13.06
N GLU A 185 -6.35 0.06 12.55
CA GLU A 185 -6.04 1.49 12.69
C GLU A 185 -7.14 2.37 12.11
N SER A 186 -7.73 1.98 10.98
CA SER A 186 -8.84 2.71 10.35
C SER A 186 -10.12 2.67 11.19
N MET A 187 -10.42 1.54 11.85
CA MET A 187 -11.53 1.43 12.79
C MET A 187 -11.28 2.31 14.03
N MET A 188 -10.06 2.34 14.55
CA MET A 188 -9.69 3.17 15.69
C MET A 188 -9.81 4.67 15.36
N VAL A 189 -9.21 5.10 14.25
CA VAL A 189 -9.18 6.52 13.84
C VAL A 189 -10.55 6.99 13.35
N GLY A 190 -11.21 6.19 12.51
CA GLY A 190 -12.45 6.59 11.84
C GLY A 190 -13.72 6.36 12.68
N GLN A 191 -13.74 5.31 13.52
CA GLN A 191 -14.94 4.93 14.28
C GLN A 191 -14.74 4.96 15.81
N GLY A 192 -13.55 5.29 16.29
CA GLY A 192 -13.26 5.45 17.71
C GLY A 192 -13.35 4.17 18.55
N VAL A 193 -13.28 2.99 17.92
CA VAL A 193 -13.24 1.72 18.65
C VAL A 193 -11.84 1.48 19.23
N THR A 194 -11.74 0.68 20.28
CA THR A 194 -10.46 0.31 20.85
C THR A 194 -9.75 -0.71 19.95
N GLU A 195 -8.43 -0.79 20.06
CA GLU A 195 -7.64 -1.75 19.31
C GLU A 195 -8.07 -3.20 19.57
N GLU A 196 -8.36 -3.53 20.83
CA GLU A 196 -8.83 -4.85 21.23
C GLU A 196 -10.17 -5.20 20.58
N GLU A 197 -11.13 -4.27 20.58
CA GLU A 197 -12.42 -4.44 19.91
C GLU A 197 -12.24 -4.65 18.41
N ALA A 198 -11.44 -3.79 17.76
CA ALA A 198 -11.18 -3.91 16.33
C ALA A 198 -10.56 -5.27 15.97
N ARG A 199 -9.56 -5.74 16.73
CA ARG A 199 -8.89 -7.03 16.47
C ARG A 199 -9.83 -8.24 16.54
N ARG A 200 -10.89 -8.19 17.31
CA ARG A 200 -11.89 -9.29 17.42
C ARG A 200 -12.63 -9.58 16.11
N HIS A 201 -12.63 -8.65 15.17
CA HIS A 201 -13.28 -8.80 13.87
C HIS A 201 -12.44 -9.58 12.85
N PHE A 202 -11.20 -9.99 13.20
CA PHE A 202 -10.26 -10.63 12.28
C PHE A 202 -9.97 -12.09 12.65
N TRP A 203 -10.04 -12.97 11.65
CA TRP A 203 -9.56 -14.34 11.66
C TRP A 203 -8.42 -14.44 10.67
N VAL A 204 -7.20 -14.38 11.17
CA VAL A 204 -5.98 -14.45 10.35
C VAL A 204 -5.51 -15.89 10.33
N ALA A 205 -5.28 -16.43 9.14
CA ALA A 205 -4.85 -17.81 8.95
C ALA A 205 -3.51 -17.89 8.19
N ASP A 206 -2.73 -18.89 8.51
CA ASP A 206 -1.54 -19.28 7.77
C ASP A 206 -1.62 -20.74 7.28
N VAL A 207 -0.48 -21.39 6.98
CA VAL A 207 -0.43 -22.77 6.53
C VAL A 207 -0.94 -23.78 7.56
N ASP A 208 -0.97 -23.42 8.84
CA ASP A 208 -1.48 -24.24 9.94
C ASP A 208 -2.94 -23.90 10.32
N GLY A 209 -3.60 -23.02 9.56
CA GLY A 209 -4.97 -22.57 9.81
C GLY A 209 -5.03 -21.24 10.58
N VAL A 210 -6.19 -20.96 11.18
CA VAL A 210 -6.41 -19.73 11.97
C VAL A 210 -5.43 -19.67 13.13
N LEU A 211 -4.78 -18.51 13.29
CA LEU A 211 -3.77 -18.29 14.32
C LEU A 211 -4.36 -18.45 15.73
N GLY A 212 -3.72 -19.27 16.56
CA GLY A 212 -3.96 -19.41 17.99
C GLY A 212 -2.68 -19.23 18.78
N ALA A 213 -2.76 -18.93 20.07
CA ALA A 213 -1.60 -18.72 20.92
C ALA A 213 -0.62 -19.91 20.92
N ALA A 214 -1.14 -21.12 20.76
CA ALA A 214 -0.37 -22.33 20.51
C ALA A 214 -0.63 -22.81 19.07
N ARG A 215 0.44 -23.08 18.29
CA ARG A 215 0.29 -23.66 16.96
C ARG A 215 -0.23 -25.10 17.04
N THR A 216 -1.16 -25.41 16.17
CA THR A 216 -1.80 -26.74 16.12
C THR A 216 -1.21 -27.64 15.04
N GLY A 217 -0.61 -27.10 13.97
CA GLY A 217 -0.19 -27.85 12.77
C GLY A 217 1.29 -28.16 12.67
N GLY A 218 2.17 -27.28 13.15
CA GLY A 218 3.63 -27.48 13.15
C GLY A 218 4.31 -27.37 11.78
N ARG A 219 3.63 -26.89 10.72
CA ARG A 219 4.20 -26.67 9.38
C ARG A 219 4.89 -25.30 9.24
N ALA A 220 4.51 -24.35 10.07
CA ALA A 220 5.06 -23.01 10.11
C ALA A 220 5.98 -22.81 11.34
N PRO A 221 6.91 -21.83 11.30
CA PRO A 221 7.73 -21.48 12.46
C PRO A 221 6.87 -20.93 13.61
N PRO A 222 7.42 -20.80 14.84
CA PRO A 222 6.73 -20.13 15.94
C PRO A 222 6.20 -18.75 15.54
N LEU A 223 5.06 -18.36 16.15
CA LEU A 223 4.45 -17.06 15.87
C LEU A 223 5.36 -15.90 16.30
N THR A 224 5.43 -14.89 15.47
CA THR A 224 6.03 -13.60 15.83
C THR A 224 5.09 -12.84 16.77
N GLU A 225 5.61 -11.83 17.47
CA GLU A 225 4.80 -10.94 18.30
C GLU A 225 3.65 -10.27 17.52
N ALA A 226 3.92 -9.86 16.28
CA ALA A 226 2.92 -9.27 15.39
C ALA A 226 1.79 -10.26 15.02
N GLN A 227 2.10 -11.54 14.86
CA GLN A 227 1.10 -12.59 14.62
C GLN A 227 0.32 -12.93 15.89
N LEU A 228 1.00 -12.97 17.05
CA LEU A 228 0.35 -13.24 18.35
C LEU A 228 -0.72 -12.19 18.67
N ALA A 229 -0.56 -10.96 18.19
CA ALA A 229 -1.55 -9.91 18.36
C ALA A 229 -2.93 -10.23 17.72
N PHE A 230 -2.97 -11.18 16.79
CA PHE A 230 -4.19 -11.67 16.13
C PHE A 230 -4.49 -13.14 16.42
N ALA A 231 -3.76 -13.73 17.37
CA ALA A 231 -4.03 -15.10 17.80
C ALA A 231 -5.37 -15.17 18.55
N ARG A 232 -6.17 -16.14 18.17
CA ARG A 232 -7.47 -16.41 18.80
C ARG A 232 -7.34 -17.42 19.92
N ASP A 233 -8.35 -17.45 20.77
CA ASP A 233 -8.48 -18.37 21.92
C ASP A 233 -9.82 -19.13 21.90
N ASP A 234 -10.53 -19.08 20.77
CA ASP A 234 -11.83 -19.72 20.55
C ASP A 234 -11.70 -21.01 19.70
N GLU A 235 -12.84 -21.65 19.43
CA GLU A 235 -12.93 -22.88 18.65
C GLU A 235 -12.46 -22.77 17.19
N THR A 236 -12.22 -21.56 16.70
CA THR A 236 -11.76 -21.36 15.32
C THR A 236 -10.26 -21.61 15.15
N VAL A 237 -9.50 -21.72 16.23
CA VAL A 237 -8.04 -21.96 16.19
C VAL A 237 -7.70 -23.20 15.38
N GLY A 238 -6.82 -23.03 14.38
CA GLY A 238 -6.38 -24.12 13.51
C GLY A 238 -7.36 -24.51 12.41
N MET A 239 -8.55 -23.89 12.32
CA MET A 239 -9.46 -24.09 11.19
C MET A 239 -8.81 -23.65 9.88
N SER A 240 -9.01 -24.43 8.83
CA SER A 240 -8.68 -24.05 7.45
C SER A 240 -9.53 -22.86 7.00
N ILE A 241 -9.17 -22.25 5.85
CA ILE A 241 -9.96 -21.14 5.27
C ILE A 241 -11.41 -21.58 5.00
N GLU A 242 -11.62 -22.80 4.50
CA GLU A 242 -12.96 -23.30 4.20
C GLU A 242 -13.80 -23.49 5.48
N GLU A 243 -13.20 -24.07 6.52
CA GLU A 243 -13.88 -24.30 7.81
C GLU A 243 -14.22 -22.97 8.50
N VAL A 244 -13.27 -22.03 8.57
CA VAL A 244 -13.51 -20.75 9.26
C VAL A 244 -14.51 -19.88 8.51
N VAL A 245 -14.53 -19.88 7.17
CA VAL A 245 -15.54 -19.16 6.38
C VAL A 245 -16.93 -19.72 6.66
N GLY A 246 -17.08 -21.06 6.69
CA GLY A 246 -18.35 -21.71 7.00
C GLY A 246 -18.83 -21.43 8.43
N HIS A 247 -17.90 -21.39 9.40
CA HIS A 247 -18.21 -21.18 10.81
C HIS A 247 -18.53 -19.72 11.13
N VAL A 248 -17.66 -18.78 10.74
CA VAL A 248 -17.73 -17.35 11.07
C VAL A 248 -18.71 -16.59 10.20
N LYS A 249 -18.92 -17.05 8.96
CA LYS A 249 -19.71 -16.37 7.92
C LYS A 249 -19.25 -14.91 7.75
N PRO A 250 -17.98 -14.70 7.32
CA PRO A 250 -17.42 -13.36 7.19
C PRO A 250 -18.10 -12.60 6.06
N SER A 251 -18.09 -11.27 6.14
CA SER A 251 -18.53 -10.39 5.06
C SER A 251 -17.38 -10.04 4.10
N VAL A 252 -16.14 -10.20 4.55
CA VAL A 252 -14.93 -9.85 3.80
C VAL A 252 -13.93 -11.01 3.85
N LEU A 253 -13.46 -11.45 2.68
CA LEU A 253 -12.43 -12.47 2.51
C LEU A 253 -11.25 -11.86 1.75
N ILE A 254 -10.05 -11.86 2.35
CA ILE A 254 -8.83 -11.28 1.76
C ILE A 254 -7.74 -12.34 1.68
N GLY A 255 -7.11 -12.47 0.50
CA GLY A 255 -6.00 -13.37 0.21
C GLY A 255 -4.68 -12.65 0.03
N LEU A 256 -3.68 -13.03 0.79
CA LEU A 256 -2.30 -12.56 0.76
C LEU A 256 -1.34 -13.73 1.03
N SER A 257 -1.75 -14.93 0.58
CA SER A 257 -1.12 -16.22 0.88
C SER A 257 -0.13 -16.69 -0.18
N THR A 258 -0.24 -16.16 -1.41
CA THR A 258 0.44 -16.64 -2.62
C THR A 258 0.11 -18.11 -2.98
N VAL A 259 -1.02 -18.64 -2.49
CA VAL A 259 -1.47 -20.01 -2.75
C VAL A 259 -2.61 -19.98 -3.78
N PRO A 260 -2.36 -20.36 -5.04
CA PRO A 260 -3.37 -20.35 -6.09
C PRO A 260 -4.54 -21.26 -5.76
N GLY A 261 -5.77 -20.78 -6.02
CA GLY A 261 -6.99 -21.57 -5.83
C GLY A 261 -7.37 -21.83 -4.36
N LEU A 262 -6.74 -21.16 -3.41
CA LEU A 262 -7.09 -21.28 -2.00
C LEU A 262 -8.55 -20.89 -1.73
N PHE A 263 -9.08 -19.91 -2.46
CA PHE A 263 -10.50 -19.56 -2.47
C PHE A 263 -11.19 -20.40 -3.54
N ASN A 264 -11.38 -21.68 -3.22
CA ASN A 264 -12.05 -22.64 -4.09
C ASN A 264 -13.57 -22.39 -4.18
N GLU A 265 -14.26 -23.20 -5.00
CA GLU A 265 -15.70 -23.08 -5.21
C GLU A 265 -16.50 -23.14 -3.89
N ASN A 266 -16.13 -24.04 -2.97
CA ASN A 266 -16.85 -24.17 -1.71
C ASN A 266 -16.71 -22.93 -0.85
N VAL A 267 -15.49 -22.37 -0.72
CA VAL A 267 -15.21 -21.14 0.04
C VAL A 267 -16.02 -19.96 -0.53
N VAL A 268 -15.98 -19.78 -1.86
CA VAL A 268 -16.64 -18.63 -2.50
C VAL A 268 -18.18 -18.78 -2.46
N ARG A 269 -18.73 -20.01 -2.61
CA ARG A 269 -20.16 -20.26 -2.46
C ARG A 269 -20.64 -19.98 -1.04
N GLN A 270 -19.90 -20.41 -0.02
CA GLN A 270 -20.19 -20.09 1.38
C GLN A 270 -20.23 -18.58 1.63
N MET A 271 -19.30 -17.82 1.04
CA MET A 271 -19.33 -16.36 1.10
C MET A 271 -20.62 -15.79 0.47
N GLY A 272 -21.04 -16.33 -0.68
CA GLY A 272 -22.26 -15.93 -1.40
C GLY A 272 -23.57 -16.35 -0.70
N GLU A 273 -23.55 -17.44 0.09
CA GLU A 273 -24.68 -17.88 0.91
C GLU A 273 -24.84 -17.02 2.17
N ALA A 274 -23.71 -16.64 2.77
CA ALA A 274 -23.71 -15.83 3.98
C ALA A 274 -24.01 -14.35 3.73
N ASN A 275 -23.76 -13.84 2.51
CA ASN A 275 -23.86 -12.42 2.17
C ASN A 275 -24.57 -12.21 0.83
N GLU A 276 -25.41 -11.20 0.74
CA GLU A 276 -26.04 -10.80 -0.52
C GLU A 276 -24.98 -10.37 -1.57
N ARG A 277 -24.03 -9.56 -1.14
CA ARG A 277 -22.89 -9.09 -1.96
C ARG A 277 -21.58 -9.28 -1.20
N PRO A 278 -20.97 -10.48 -1.21
CA PRO A 278 -19.73 -10.75 -0.49
C PRO A 278 -18.56 -9.95 -1.06
N ILE A 279 -17.63 -9.51 -0.19
CA ILE A 279 -16.39 -8.84 -0.60
C ILE A 279 -15.28 -9.89 -0.65
N ILE A 280 -14.66 -10.08 -1.83
CA ILE A 280 -13.65 -11.11 -2.06
C ILE A 280 -12.43 -10.47 -2.74
N PHE A 281 -11.33 -10.37 -2.01
CA PHE A 281 -10.10 -9.71 -2.43
C PHE A 281 -8.92 -10.69 -2.46
N PRO A 282 -8.67 -11.42 -3.58
CA PRO A 282 -7.43 -12.18 -3.79
C PRO A 282 -6.31 -11.22 -4.19
N LEU A 283 -5.49 -10.78 -3.23
CA LEU A 283 -4.50 -9.73 -3.42
C LEU A 283 -3.10 -10.25 -3.76
N SER A 284 -2.88 -11.57 -3.81
CA SER A 284 -1.58 -12.13 -4.15
C SER A 284 -1.18 -11.85 -5.60
N ASN A 285 0.09 -11.52 -5.80
CA ASN A 285 0.73 -11.24 -7.09
C ASN A 285 1.84 -12.28 -7.39
N PRO A 286 2.07 -12.64 -8.66
CA PRO A 286 1.34 -12.28 -9.89
C PRO A 286 -0.01 -13.02 -10.02
N THR A 287 -0.75 -12.83 -11.12
CA THR A 287 -2.04 -13.50 -11.38
C THR A 287 -2.02 -15.02 -11.18
N SER A 288 -0.88 -15.66 -11.49
CA SER A 288 -0.69 -17.12 -11.27
C SER A 288 -0.65 -17.51 -9.79
N SER A 289 -0.48 -16.57 -8.88
CA SER A 289 -0.45 -16.77 -7.42
C SER A 289 -1.75 -16.29 -6.74
N ALA A 290 -2.70 -15.75 -7.50
CA ALA A 290 -3.96 -15.26 -6.95
C ALA A 290 -4.78 -16.40 -6.35
N GLU A 291 -5.38 -16.17 -5.18
CA GLU A 291 -6.18 -17.16 -4.46
C GLU A 291 -7.46 -17.56 -5.19
N CYS A 292 -7.97 -16.70 -6.06
CA CYS A 292 -9.14 -16.94 -6.91
C CYS A 292 -9.05 -16.13 -8.20
N LYS A 293 -9.61 -16.62 -9.29
CA LYS A 293 -9.80 -15.85 -10.52
C LYS A 293 -11.12 -15.09 -10.49
N ALA A 294 -11.19 -13.95 -11.20
CA ALA A 294 -12.40 -13.16 -11.28
C ALA A 294 -13.58 -13.92 -11.91
N GLU A 295 -13.30 -14.66 -13.00
CA GLU A 295 -14.31 -15.48 -13.70
C GLU A 295 -14.97 -16.50 -12.76
N ASP A 296 -14.15 -17.17 -11.93
CA ASP A 296 -14.61 -18.17 -10.96
C ASP A 296 -15.44 -17.52 -9.84
N ALA A 297 -14.92 -16.42 -9.26
CA ALA A 297 -15.62 -15.71 -8.19
C ALA A 297 -17.00 -15.20 -8.62
N TYR A 298 -17.11 -14.63 -9.82
CA TYR A 298 -18.39 -14.20 -10.37
C TYR A 298 -19.31 -15.38 -10.68
N ALA A 299 -18.80 -16.47 -11.28
CA ALA A 299 -19.61 -17.64 -11.58
C ALA A 299 -20.18 -18.29 -10.31
N TRP A 300 -19.37 -18.43 -9.26
CA TRP A 300 -19.77 -19.10 -8.01
C TRP A 300 -20.66 -18.24 -7.10
N THR A 301 -20.72 -16.93 -7.32
CA THR A 301 -21.59 -15.99 -6.58
C THR A 301 -22.74 -15.42 -7.42
N ASP A 302 -22.97 -15.96 -8.62
CA ASP A 302 -23.96 -15.45 -9.57
C ASP A 302 -23.80 -13.95 -9.87
N GLY A 303 -22.54 -13.51 -10.05
CA GLY A 303 -22.17 -12.12 -10.35
C GLY A 303 -22.35 -11.15 -9.18
N ARG A 304 -22.67 -11.62 -7.97
CA ARG A 304 -22.99 -10.77 -6.83
C ARG A 304 -21.78 -10.29 -6.03
N CYS A 305 -20.64 -10.99 -6.10
CA CYS A 305 -19.46 -10.60 -5.29
C CYS A 305 -18.91 -9.26 -5.77
N ILE A 306 -18.36 -8.51 -4.79
CA ILE A 306 -17.53 -7.35 -5.06
C ILE A 306 -16.10 -7.84 -5.06
N PHE A 307 -15.48 -7.79 -6.25
CA PHE A 307 -14.18 -8.41 -6.50
C PHE A 307 -13.09 -7.36 -6.68
N GLY A 308 -12.01 -7.50 -5.89
CA GLY A 308 -10.81 -6.70 -6.03
C GLY A 308 -9.57 -7.60 -5.99
N SER A 309 -8.63 -7.42 -6.91
CA SER A 309 -7.44 -8.27 -7.03
C SER A 309 -6.14 -7.48 -7.07
N GLY A 310 -5.06 -8.07 -6.56
CA GLY A 310 -3.72 -7.46 -6.63
C GLY A 310 -3.22 -7.36 -8.07
N SER A 311 -3.48 -8.37 -8.89
CA SER A 311 -3.13 -8.41 -10.32
C SER A 311 -4.34 -8.04 -11.19
N PRO A 312 -4.12 -7.48 -12.40
CA PRO A 312 -5.22 -7.17 -13.31
C PRO A 312 -5.88 -8.45 -13.84
N PHE A 313 -7.20 -8.41 -13.97
CA PHE A 313 -8.00 -9.41 -14.66
C PHE A 313 -8.84 -8.74 -15.76
N ASP A 314 -9.10 -9.47 -16.84
CA ASP A 314 -9.97 -9.01 -17.92
C ASP A 314 -11.44 -8.92 -17.45
N PRO A 315 -12.25 -8.06 -18.06
CA PRO A 315 -13.69 -8.03 -17.85
C PRO A 315 -14.33 -9.39 -18.14
N VAL A 316 -15.33 -9.78 -17.34
CA VAL A 316 -16.01 -11.07 -17.39
C VAL A 316 -17.45 -10.86 -17.84
N GLU A 317 -17.88 -11.55 -18.91
CA GLU A 317 -19.28 -11.60 -19.32
C GLU A 317 -20.06 -12.60 -18.46
N HIS A 318 -21.04 -12.11 -17.71
CA HIS A 318 -21.88 -12.94 -16.84
C HIS A 318 -23.35 -12.52 -16.96
N ASN A 319 -24.24 -13.45 -17.37
CA ASN A 319 -25.69 -13.22 -17.51
C ASN A 319 -26.03 -11.96 -18.32
N GLY A 320 -25.31 -11.71 -19.43
CA GLY A 320 -25.53 -10.55 -20.31
C GLY A 320 -25.09 -9.21 -19.75
N LYS A 321 -24.28 -9.22 -18.68
CA LYS A 321 -23.61 -8.04 -18.11
C LYS A 321 -22.12 -8.22 -18.14
N THR A 322 -21.39 -7.15 -18.46
CA THR A 322 -19.94 -7.09 -18.34
C THR A 322 -19.57 -6.68 -16.91
N LEU A 323 -18.93 -7.58 -16.17
CA LEU A 323 -18.39 -7.32 -14.82
C LEU A 323 -16.91 -7.00 -14.93
N THR A 324 -16.50 -5.84 -14.44
CA THR A 324 -15.12 -5.38 -14.51
C THR A 324 -14.43 -5.56 -13.15
N PRO A 325 -13.48 -6.51 -13.03
CA PRO A 325 -12.68 -6.67 -11.81
C PRO A 325 -11.90 -5.40 -11.51
N SER A 326 -11.87 -5.00 -10.25
CA SER A 326 -11.08 -3.84 -9.83
C SER A 326 -9.68 -4.26 -9.40
N GLN A 327 -8.65 -3.52 -9.81
CA GLN A 327 -7.28 -3.77 -9.36
C GLN A 327 -6.97 -2.97 -8.09
N VAL A 328 -6.63 -3.66 -7.02
CA VAL A 328 -6.15 -3.11 -5.75
C VAL A 328 -4.66 -2.86 -5.87
N ASN A 329 -4.27 -1.65 -6.23
CA ASN A 329 -2.88 -1.32 -6.55
C ASN A 329 -2.43 -0.06 -5.81
N ASN A 330 -1.27 -0.13 -5.16
CA ASN A 330 -0.67 0.94 -4.37
C ASN A 330 -0.40 2.22 -5.18
N MET A 331 -0.35 2.13 -6.52
CA MET A 331 -0.17 3.30 -7.39
C MET A 331 -1.25 4.37 -7.20
N PHE A 332 -2.40 4.02 -6.65
CA PHE A 332 -3.46 4.99 -6.32
C PHE A 332 -3.20 5.76 -5.03
N ILE A 333 -2.24 5.32 -4.20
CA ILE A 333 -1.95 5.92 -2.88
C ILE A 333 -0.63 6.67 -2.88
N PHE A 334 0.51 5.95 -3.09
CA PHE A 334 1.83 6.49 -2.77
C PHE A 334 2.19 7.77 -3.54
N PRO A 335 1.82 7.98 -4.82
CA PRO A 335 2.22 9.21 -5.51
C PRO A 335 1.56 10.45 -4.90
N GLY A 336 0.27 10.38 -4.59
CA GLY A 336 -0.47 11.46 -3.92
C GLY A 336 -0.02 11.67 -2.48
N LEU A 337 0.20 10.58 -1.74
CA LEU A 337 0.71 10.64 -0.37
C LEU A 337 2.07 11.34 -0.31
N GLY A 338 3.02 10.93 -1.16
CA GLY A 338 4.35 11.54 -1.19
C GLY A 338 4.32 12.99 -1.67
N LEU A 339 3.46 13.33 -2.64
CA LEU A 339 3.24 14.71 -3.07
C LEU A 339 2.75 15.56 -1.90
N GLY A 340 1.65 15.16 -1.25
CA GLY A 340 1.05 15.90 -0.14
C GLY A 340 2.01 16.07 1.03
N ALA A 341 2.67 14.98 1.45
CA ALA A 341 3.64 14.98 2.55
C ALA A 341 4.85 15.90 2.27
N THR A 342 5.33 15.89 1.02
CA THR A 342 6.44 16.76 0.58
C THR A 342 6.01 18.22 0.55
N LEU A 343 4.83 18.53 -0.01
CA LEU A 343 4.33 19.90 -0.13
C LEU A 343 4.10 20.55 1.24
N CYS A 344 3.43 19.86 2.16
CA CYS A 344 3.21 20.40 3.50
C CYS A 344 4.41 20.23 4.43
N GLY A 345 5.47 19.51 4.03
CA GLY A 345 6.62 19.24 4.87
C GLY A 345 6.22 18.54 6.17
N ALA A 346 5.46 17.47 6.06
CA ALA A 346 5.01 16.67 7.18
C ALA A 346 6.22 16.12 7.97
N LYS A 347 6.10 16.03 9.29
CA LYS A 347 7.18 15.50 10.13
C LYS A 347 7.32 13.99 10.00
N HIS A 348 6.22 13.29 9.84
CA HIS A 348 6.11 11.84 9.67
C HIS A 348 4.76 11.48 9.03
N ILE A 349 4.60 10.24 8.64
CA ILE A 349 3.31 9.71 8.16
C ILE A 349 2.59 9.05 9.32
N SER A 350 1.53 9.71 9.81
CA SER A 350 0.67 9.22 10.88
C SER A 350 -0.34 8.19 10.37
N GLN A 351 -0.98 7.46 11.28
CA GLN A 351 -2.10 6.57 10.96
C GLN A 351 -3.29 7.37 10.39
N GLY A 352 -3.54 8.57 10.92
CA GLY A 352 -4.56 9.48 10.41
C GLY A 352 -4.30 9.88 8.95
N ILE A 353 -3.05 10.17 8.57
CA ILE A 353 -2.68 10.44 7.17
C ILE A 353 -2.97 9.22 6.29
N VAL A 354 -2.56 8.01 6.71
CA VAL A 354 -2.81 6.78 5.95
C VAL A 354 -4.31 6.57 5.75
N TYR A 355 -5.12 6.72 6.80
CA TYR A 355 -6.57 6.59 6.71
C TYR A 355 -7.20 7.68 5.82
N ALA A 356 -6.73 8.93 5.90
CA ALA A 356 -7.19 10.02 5.05
C ALA A 356 -6.93 9.74 3.56
N THR A 357 -5.80 9.09 3.20
CA THR A 357 -5.55 8.68 1.81
C THR A 357 -6.54 7.63 1.34
N SER A 358 -6.94 6.69 2.22
CA SER A 358 -7.93 5.66 1.90
C SER A 358 -9.31 6.26 1.63
N LEU A 359 -9.73 7.22 2.47
CA LEU A 359 -10.99 7.97 2.29
C LEU A 359 -10.99 8.77 0.98
N ALA A 360 -9.88 9.48 0.69
CA ALA A 360 -9.75 10.28 -0.52
C ALA A 360 -9.82 9.40 -1.79
N LEU A 361 -9.17 8.23 -1.77
CA LEU A 361 -9.21 7.29 -2.88
C LEU A 361 -10.63 6.73 -3.08
N ALA A 362 -11.29 6.27 -2.02
CA ALA A 362 -12.67 5.79 -2.09
C ALA A 362 -13.64 6.88 -2.58
N GLY A 363 -13.45 8.12 -2.13
CA GLY A 363 -14.22 9.29 -2.56
C GLY A 363 -13.95 9.75 -4.00
N SER A 364 -12.88 9.26 -4.63
CA SER A 364 -12.50 9.66 -5.99
C SER A 364 -13.28 8.95 -7.11
N LEU A 365 -14.10 7.96 -6.78
CA LEU A 365 -14.97 7.27 -7.75
C LEU A 365 -16.02 8.23 -8.32
N THR A 366 -16.20 8.22 -9.64
CA THR A 366 -17.31 8.93 -10.29
C THR A 366 -18.63 8.18 -10.14
N ALA A 367 -19.74 8.85 -10.39
CA ALA A 367 -21.06 8.20 -10.41
C ALA A 367 -21.14 7.08 -11.47
N GLU A 368 -20.47 7.25 -12.61
CA GLU A 368 -20.41 6.27 -13.68
C GLU A 368 -19.60 5.02 -13.27
N GLU A 369 -18.42 5.22 -12.64
CA GLU A 369 -17.58 4.15 -12.11
C GLU A 369 -18.33 3.34 -11.03
N ARG A 370 -19.06 4.02 -10.14
CA ARG A 370 -19.93 3.38 -9.14
C ARG A 370 -21.07 2.59 -9.77
N ALA A 371 -21.74 3.18 -10.75
CA ALA A 371 -22.84 2.50 -11.48
C ALA A 371 -22.33 1.27 -12.25
N GLY A 372 -21.09 1.30 -12.73
CA GLY A 372 -20.37 0.17 -13.35
C GLY A 372 -19.91 -0.91 -12.37
N GLY A 373 -20.15 -0.74 -11.06
CA GLY A 373 -19.74 -1.69 -10.00
C GLY A 373 -18.27 -1.67 -9.67
N GLN A 374 -17.54 -0.65 -10.12
CA GLN A 374 -16.12 -0.48 -9.80
C GLN A 374 -15.94 0.00 -8.35
N ILE A 375 -14.90 -0.51 -7.69
CA ILE A 375 -14.50 -0.09 -6.35
C ILE A 375 -13.17 0.69 -6.34
N PHE A 376 -12.58 0.85 -7.52
CA PHE A 376 -11.43 1.73 -7.75
C PHE A 376 -11.67 2.56 -9.01
N PRO A 377 -11.20 3.82 -9.01
CA PRO A 377 -11.32 4.68 -10.18
C PRO A 377 -10.43 4.20 -11.34
N SER A 378 -10.75 4.64 -12.56
CA SER A 378 -9.94 4.35 -13.74
C SER A 378 -8.51 4.85 -13.58
N VAL A 379 -7.53 4.02 -13.98
CA VAL A 379 -6.11 4.38 -13.99
C VAL A 379 -5.80 5.60 -14.86
N HIS A 380 -6.63 5.87 -15.88
CA HIS A 380 -6.49 7.06 -16.71
C HIS A 380 -6.67 8.38 -15.93
N ARG A 381 -7.30 8.32 -14.76
CA ARG A 381 -7.49 9.45 -13.84
C ARG A 381 -6.46 9.50 -12.71
N ILE A 382 -5.38 8.72 -12.81
CA ILE A 382 -4.40 8.54 -11.73
C ILE A 382 -3.82 9.87 -11.22
N ARG A 383 -3.70 10.86 -12.11
CA ARG A 383 -3.17 12.18 -11.76
C ARG A 383 -4.16 12.98 -10.90
N ASP A 384 -5.45 12.93 -11.25
CA ASP A 384 -6.53 13.57 -10.48
C ASP A 384 -6.68 12.92 -9.11
N ILE A 385 -6.55 11.59 -9.07
CA ILE A 385 -6.59 10.82 -7.82
C ILE A 385 -5.41 11.20 -6.93
N SER A 386 -4.20 11.24 -7.48
CA SER A 386 -3.00 11.67 -6.73
C SER A 386 -3.14 13.09 -6.19
N HIS A 387 -3.77 13.97 -6.93
CA HIS A 387 -4.09 15.33 -6.50
C HIS A 387 -5.05 15.33 -5.30
N ALA A 388 -6.17 14.60 -5.38
CA ALA A 388 -7.14 14.48 -4.28
C ALA A 388 -6.51 13.86 -3.03
N VAL A 389 -5.72 12.80 -3.19
CA VAL A 389 -4.97 12.17 -2.10
C VAL A 389 -3.98 13.17 -1.46
N ALA A 390 -3.26 13.96 -2.27
CA ALA A 390 -2.33 14.96 -1.74
C ALA A 390 -3.03 16.02 -0.89
N ILE A 391 -4.20 16.50 -1.32
CA ILE A 391 -5.02 17.45 -0.53
C ILE A 391 -5.42 16.83 0.81
N ALA A 392 -5.89 15.58 0.81
CA ALA A 392 -6.27 14.88 2.04
C ALA A 392 -5.09 14.75 3.01
N VAL A 393 -3.90 14.40 2.50
CA VAL A 393 -2.66 14.33 3.29
C VAL A 393 -2.32 15.68 3.91
N ILE A 394 -2.39 16.76 3.14
CA ILE A 394 -2.08 18.13 3.62
C ILE A 394 -3.04 18.53 4.73
N ARG A 395 -4.34 18.35 4.53
CA ARG A 395 -5.36 18.66 5.52
C ARG A 395 -5.17 17.86 6.80
N GLN A 396 -4.97 16.56 6.67
CA GLN A 396 -4.76 15.69 7.83
C GLN A 396 -3.49 16.04 8.59
N ALA A 397 -2.36 16.26 7.89
CA ALA A 397 -1.12 16.68 8.52
C ALA A 397 -1.24 18.04 9.25
N ALA A 398 -2.03 18.95 8.70
CA ALA A 398 -2.31 20.25 9.32
C ALA A 398 -3.19 20.11 10.57
N SER A 399 -4.23 19.29 10.52
CA SER A 399 -5.13 19.04 11.67
C SER A 399 -4.41 18.38 12.85
N GLU A 400 -3.45 17.48 12.56
CA GLU A 400 -2.60 16.84 13.58
C GLU A 400 -1.42 17.71 14.05
N GLY A 401 -1.23 18.91 13.48
CA GLY A 401 -0.13 19.82 13.86
C GLY A 401 1.27 19.32 13.46
N ILE A 402 1.36 18.39 12.52
CA ILE A 402 2.62 17.83 12.01
C ILE A 402 3.06 18.43 10.67
N ALA A 403 2.22 19.25 10.02
CA ALA A 403 2.59 20.02 8.83
C ALA A 403 3.49 21.21 9.17
N ASN A 404 4.38 21.56 8.27
CA ASN A 404 5.16 22.78 8.32
C ASN A 404 4.35 23.97 7.75
N ARG A 405 3.73 24.76 8.62
CA ARG A 405 2.89 25.90 8.24
C ARG A 405 3.59 26.92 7.33
N LYS A 406 4.91 27.09 7.45
CA LYS A 406 5.67 28.02 6.59
C LYS A 406 5.70 27.57 5.13
N ARG A 407 5.57 26.25 4.85
CA ARG A 407 5.50 25.74 3.48
C ARG A 407 4.15 25.95 2.84
N LEU A 408 3.09 25.88 3.63
CA LEU A 408 1.73 26.10 3.18
C LEU A 408 1.46 27.60 2.87
N GLY A 409 2.18 28.52 3.55
CA GLY A 409 1.97 29.96 3.38
C GLY A 409 0.58 30.37 3.89
N ASP A 410 -0.11 31.20 3.09
CA ASP A 410 -1.42 31.77 3.42
C ASP A 410 -2.59 30.98 2.81
N VAL A 411 -2.32 29.77 2.26
CA VAL A 411 -3.38 28.93 1.65
C VAL A 411 -4.44 28.58 2.69
N ASP A 412 -5.70 28.87 2.36
CA ASP A 412 -6.84 28.37 3.12
C ASP A 412 -7.06 26.89 2.82
N LEU A 413 -6.83 26.05 3.86
CA LEU A 413 -6.96 24.61 3.72
C LEU A 413 -8.43 24.15 3.77
N ASP A 414 -9.35 24.99 4.23
CA ASP A 414 -10.78 24.71 4.29
C ASP A 414 -11.50 25.13 3.00
N ASP A 415 -10.88 25.98 2.17
CA ASP A 415 -11.36 26.32 0.83
C ASP A 415 -10.90 25.25 -0.19
N ASP A 416 -11.87 24.50 -0.73
CA ASP A 416 -11.62 23.41 -1.68
C ASP A 416 -10.98 23.90 -3.00
N GLU A 417 -11.38 25.07 -3.51
CA GLU A 417 -10.88 25.60 -4.77
C GLU A 417 -9.46 26.16 -4.60
N GLU A 418 -9.20 26.84 -3.50
CA GLU A 418 -7.89 27.42 -3.22
C GLU A 418 -6.83 26.34 -3.03
N ILE A 419 -7.08 25.35 -2.17
CA ILE A 419 -6.13 24.26 -1.96
C ILE A 419 -5.91 23.42 -3.22
N ALA A 420 -6.97 23.13 -3.99
CA ALA A 420 -6.86 22.39 -5.24
C ALA A 420 -6.01 23.14 -6.27
N THR A 421 -6.23 24.45 -6.43
CA THR A 421 -5.44 25.30 -7.30
C THR A 421 -3.99 25.37 -6.84
N TRP A 422 -3.76 25.50 -5.54
CA TRP A 422 -2.42 25.54 -4.97
C TRP A 422 -1.66 24.23 -5.21
N VAL A 423 -2.25 23.06 -4.93
CA VAL A 423 -1.62 21.76 -5.18
C VAL A 423 -1.33 21.58 -6.66
N SER A 424 -2.29 21.88 -7.55
CA SER A 424 -2.12 21.80 -9.00
C SER A 424 -0.94 22.66 -9.47
N SER A 425 -0.76 23.86 -8.92
CA SER A 425 0.34 24.76 -9.26
C SER A 425 1.74 24.22 -8.90
N LYS A 426 1.80 23.22 -7.99
CA LYS A 426 3.05 22.57 -7.55
C LYS A 426 3.35 21.28 -8.31
N MET A 427 2.37 20.72 -8.99
CA MET A 427 2.56 19.51 -9.78
C MET A 427 3.32 19.83 -11.08
N TYR A 428 4.41 19.08 -11.32
CA TYR A 428 5.16 19.15 -12.56
C TYR A 428 4.30 18.68 -13.73
N ASP A 429 4.29 19.46 -14.80
CA ASP A 429 3.67 19.10 -16.06
C ASP A 429 4.73 19.18 -17.18
N PRO A 430 4.92 18.13 -18.00
CA PRO A 430 5.94 18.09 -19.05
C PRO A 430 5.54 18.89 -20.30
N VAL A 431 4.97 20.09 -20.12
CA VAL A 431 4.63 21.00 -21.20
C VAL A 431 5.63 22.15 -21.29
N TYR A 432 5.99 22.55 -22.51
CA TYR A 432 6.83 23.72 -22.72
C TYR A 432 6.03 25.00 -22.45
N VAL A 433 6.49 25.76 -21.46
CA VAL A 433 5.95 27.11 -21.23
C VAL A 433 6.48 28.02 -22.31
N GLN A 434 5.59 28.73 -23.02
CA GLN A 434 6.00 29.78 -23.99
C GLN A 434 6.73 30.89 -23.24
N VAL A 435 8.04 31.02 -23.47
CA VAL A 435 8.82 32.13 -22.97
C VAL A 435 8.56 33.35 -23.90
N SER A 436 7.60 34.20 -23.55
CA SER A 436 7.44 35.47 -24.24
C SER A 436 8.42 36.48 -23.66
N SER A 437 9.43 36.88 -24.44
CA SER A 437 10.17 38.12 -24.13
C SER A 437 9.23 39.31 -24.37
N ARG A 438 8.84 40.03 -23.32
CA ARG A 438 8.31 41.39 -23.49
C ARG A 438 9.49 42.28 -23.96
N VAL A 439 9.66 42.40 -25.25
CA VAL A 439 10.39 43.55 -25.80
C VAL A 439 9.50 44.76 -25.54
N GLN A 440 9.80 45.54 -24.50
CA GLN A 440 9.25 46.88 -24.37
C GLN A 440 9.77 47.68 -25.57
N ALA A 441 8.91 47.86 -26.55
CA ALA A 441 9.13 48.89 -27.54
C ALA A 441 8.99 50.24 -26.83
N ASN A 442 10.11 50.83 -26.40
CA ASN A 442 10.17 52.23 -26.09
C ASN A 442 9.98 52.97 -27.41
N LYS A 443 8.83 53.59 -27.60
CA LYS A 443 8.61 54.71 -28.48
C LYS A 443 8.15 55.90 -27.66
#